data_c6439fb48b832e6ff2e4a82ece85fae9
#
_entry.id   c6439fb48b832e6ff2e4a82ece85fae9
#
_cell.length_a   1.000
_cell.length_b   1.000
_cell.length_c   1.000
_cell.angle_alpha   90.00
_cell.angle_beta   90.00
_cell.angle_gamma   90.00
#
_symmetry.space_group_name_H-M   'P 1'
#
loop_
_entity.id
_entity.type
_entity.pdbx_description
1 polymer ?
#
loop_
_entity_poly.entity_id
_entity_poly.type
_entity_poly.pdbx_seq_one_letter_code
_entity_poly.pdbx_strand_id
1 'polypeptide(L)'
;MGVPASGGSTVTYTRMHGFTSMSLSRSAQTYDRKYIDRKSNDVDTIGYSPSMSFGFDELRDDAVCTDLAAIIDNEKVGTDAVRSIVVVDFTKTATGGKYKAYERKWSVVPDSEGDGTDAYTYSGSFNSKSEIVWGTATVATPSGGDNETAETITFTADSGE
;
A
#
# COMPACT_ATOMS: atom_id res chain seq x y z
N MET A 1 -0.39 7.38 1.22
CA MET A 1 0.60 7.28 0.13
C MET A 1 1.54 8.47 0.22
N GLY A 2 2.82 8.32 0.08
CA GLY A 2 3.78 9.42 0.21
C GLY A 2 4.61 9.57 -1.05
N VAL A 3 4.82 10.83 -1.45
CA VAL A 3 5.93 11.17 -2.34
C VAL A 3 7.15 11.33 -1.44
N PRO A 4 8.26 10.60 -1.64
CA PRO A 4 9.42 10.75 -0.80
C PRO A 4 10.00 12.16 -0.93
N ALA A 5 10.05 12.88 0.18
CA ALA A 5 10.87 14.08 0.26
C ALA A 5 12.34 13.64 0.20
N SER A 6 13.08 14.23 -0.71
CA SER A 6 14.47 13.95 -1.01
C SER A 6 15.36 14.12 0.23
N GLY A 7 16.03 13.04 0.68
CA GLY A 7 17.19 13.13 1.58
C GLY A 7 16.96 12.80 3.06
N GLY A 8 16.69 11.53 3.39
CA GLY A 8 16.69 11.04 4.77
C GLY A 8 15.97 9.70 4.91
N SER A 9 16.34 8.89 5.89
CA SER A 9 15.66 7.61 6.21
C SER A 9 14.23 7.77 6.76
N THR A 10 13.72 9.00 6.80
CA THR A 10 12.41 9.35 7.37
C THR A 10 11.54 9.97 6.29
N VAL A 11 10.42 9.34 5.99
CA VAL A 11 9.48 9.80 4.96
C VAL A 11 8.11 10.01 5.57
N THR A 12 7.46 11.12 5.20
CA THR A 12 6.09 11.41 5.62
C THR A 12 5.10 10.91 4.58
N TYR A 13 4.06 10.24 5.04
CA TYR A 13 3.00 9.67 4.21
C TYR A 13 1.66 10.28 4.58
N THR A 14 0.86 10.57 3.57
CA THR A 14 -0.52 11.07 3.73
C THR A 14 -1.49 9.88 3.75
N ARG A 15 -2.53 9.98 4.55
CA ARG A 15 -3.60 8.98 4.64
C ARG A 15 -4.36 8.90 3.32
N MET A 16 -4.84 7.73 3.01
CA MET A 16 -5.76 7.49 1.89
C MET A 16 -7.19 7.69 2.37
N HIS A 17 -7.91 8.64 1.76
CA HIS A 17 -9.32 8.91 2.00
C HIS A 17 -10.15 8.59 0.76
N GLY A 18 -11.48 8.47 0.94
CA GLY A 18 -12.40 8.26 -0.16
C GLY A 18 -12.36 6.87 -0.80
N PHE A 19 -11.57 5.95 -0.24
CA PHE A 19 -11.53 4.59 -0.76
C PHE A 19 -12.77 3.81 -0.32
N THR A 20 -13.52 3.33 -1.29
CA THR A 20 -14.74 2.51 -1.10
C THR A 20 -14.40 1.03 -0.95
N SER A 21 -13.27 0.62 -1.48
CA SER A 21 -12.77 -0.74 -1.34
C SER A 21 -11.25 -0.81 -1.39
N MET A 22 -10.67 -1.72 -0.59
CA MET A 22 -9.27 -2.07 -0.64
C MET A 22 -9.06 -3.49 -0.15
N SER A 23 -8.49 -4.35 -0.99
CA SER A 23 -8.28 -5.77 -0.67
C SER A 23 -6.90 -6.23 -1.11
N LEU A 24 -6.11 -6.73 -0.14
CA LEU A 24 -4.77 -7.25 -0.37
C LEU A 24 -4.80 -8.76 -0.61
N SER A 25 -4.40 -9.19 -1.80
CA SER A 25 -4.11 -10.59 -2.14
C SER A 25 -2.60 -10.83 -2.08
N ARG A 26 -2.17 -11.92 -1.45
CA ARG A 26 -0.75 -12.26 -1.35
C ARG A 26 -0.25 -13.11 -2.52
N SER A 27 -1.16 -13.80 -3.24
CA SER A 27 -0.88 -14.63 -4.43
C SER A 27 0.41 -15.45 -4.29
N ALA A 28 0.41 -16.42 -3.37
CA ALA A 28 1.54 -17.30 -3.16
C ALA A 28 1.82 -18.13 -4.42
N GLN A 29 3.08 -18.20 -4.82
CA GLN A 29 3.56 -19.08 -5.87
C GLN A 29 4.02 -20.38 -5.23
N THR A 30 3.49 -21.51 -5.72
CA THR A 30 3.80 -22.83 -5.18
C THR A 30 4.55 -23.68 -6.18
N TYR A 31 5.42 -24.54 -5.68
CA TYR A 31 6.07 -25.59 -6.44
C TYR A 31 5.64 -26.94 -5.88
N ASP A 32 5.01 -27.75 -6.73
CA ASP A 32 4.52 -29.07 -6.38
C ASP A 32 5.50 -30.14 -6.86
N ARG A 33 5.89 -31.06 -5.98
CA ARG A 33 6.72 -32.22 -6.32
C ARG A 33 6.14 -33.49 -5.72
N LYS A 34 6.05 -34.52 -6.55
CA LYS A 34 5.71 -35.87 -6.14
C LYS A 34 6.95 -36.74 -6.14
N TYR A 35 7.28 -37.30 -4.99
CA TYR A 35 8.33 -38.29 -4.85
C TYR A 35 7.76 -39.69 -5.02
N ILE A 36 8.57 -40.65 -5.57
CA ILE A 36 8.14 -42.02 -5.88
C ILE A 36 7.86 -42.82 -4.62
N ASP A 37 8.52 -42.45 -3.53
CA ASP A 37 8.46 -43.07 -2.21
C ASP A 37 7.31 -42.58 -1.32
N ARG A 38 6.56 -41.58 -1.78
CA ARG A 38 5.48 -40.95 -1.02
C ARG A 38 4.16 -40.97 -1.77
N LYS A 39 3.05 -41.12 -1.01
CA LYS A 39 1.68 -41.05 -1.55
C LYS A 39 1.17 -39.60 -1.72
N SER A 40 1.70 -38.67 -0.92
CA SER A 40 1.33 -37.25 -0.95
C SER A 40 2.32 -36.42 -1.76
N ASN A 41 1.85 -35.33 -2.34
CA ASN A 41 2.71 -34.30 -2.95
C ASN A 41 3.30 -33.42 -1.85
N ASP A 42 4.56 -33.03 -2.01
CA ASP A 42 5.15 -31.92 -1.26
C ASP A 42 4.86 -30.61 -2.02
N VAL A 43 4.32 -29.62 -1.30
CA VAL A 43 3.97 -28.30 -1.85
C VAL A 43 4.77 -27.26 -1.11
N ASP A 44 5.70 -26.61 -1.82
CA ASP A 44 6.53 -25.55 -1.27
C ASP A 44 6.09 -24.19 -1.79
N THR A 45 6.02 -23.21 -0.91
CA THR A 45 5.82 -21.82 -1.32
C THR A 45 7.16 -21.22 -1.74
N ILE A 46 7.31 -20.89 -3.02
CA ILE A 46 8.56 -20.39 -3.60
C ILE A 46 8.59 -18.88 -3.80
N GLY A 47 7.46 -18.19 -3.62
CA GLY A 47 7.40 -16.75 -3.76
C GLY A 47 5.99 -16.19 -3.55
N TYR A 48 5.91 -14.87 -3.65
CA TYR A 48 4.65 -14.13 -3.57
C TYR A 48 4.59 -13.07 -4.68
N SER A 49 3.41 -12.89 -5.26
CA SER A 49 3.09 -11.82 -6.20
C SER A 49 1.93 -10.98 -5.66
N PRO A 50 2.15 -10.19 -4.59
CA PRO A 50 1.06 -9.48 -3.95
C PRO A 50 0.46 -8.43 -4.86
N SER A 51 -0.86 -8.33 -4.80
CA SER A 51 -1.63 -7.25 -5.44
C SER A 51 -2.69 -6.74 -4.48
N MET A 52 -3.05 -5.49 -4.63
CA MET A 52 -4.08 -4.86 -3.80
C MET A 52 -5.07 -4.15 -4.71
N SER A 53 -6.30 -4.69 -4.79
CA SER A 53 -7.37 -4.02 -5.52
C SER A 53 -7.88 -2.81 -4.76
N PHE A 54 -8.24 -1.76 -5.48
CA PHE A 54 -8.79 -0.55 -4.91
C PHE A 54 -9.97 -0.01 -5.73
N GLY A 55 -10.83 0.73 -5.07
CA GLY A 55 -11.82 1.61 -5.66
C GLY A 55 -11.93 2.85 -4.79
N PHE A 56 -12.06 4.02 -5.37
CA PHE A 56 -12.25 5.27 -4.66
C PHE A 56 -13.17 6.23 -5.42
N ASP A 57 -13.81 7.10 -4.66
CA ASP A 57 -14.59 8.22 -5.19
C ASP A 57 -13.68 9.42 -5.40
N GLU A 58 -13.88 10.17 -6.48
CA GLU A 58 -13.09 11.38 -6.75
C GLU A 58 -13.33 12.42 -5.66
N LEU A 59 -12.31 12.68 -4.85
CA LEU A 59 -12.26 13.75 -3.87
C LEU A 59 -11.24 14.79 -4.32
N ARG A 60 -11.74 15.95 -4.79
CA ARG A 60 -10.90 17.01 -5.38
C ARG A 60 -9.91 17.65 -4.42
N ASP A 61 -10.25 17.67 -3.13
CA ASP A 61 -9.42 18.24 -2.08
C ASP A 61 -8.47 17.22 -1.42
N ASP A 62 -8.52 15.95 -1.85
CA ASP A 62 -7.63 14.93 -1.34
C ASP A 62 -6.40 14.75 -2.25
N ALA A 63 -5.21 14.90 -1.66
CA ALA A 63 -3.95 14.83 -2.39
C ALA A 63 -3.67 13.43 -2.96
N VAL A 64 -4.12 12.37 -2.30
CA VAL A 64 -3.90 10.98 -2.73
C VAL A 64 -4.83 10.65 -3.89
N CYS A 65 -6.12 10.99 -3.78
CA CYS A 65 -7.09 10.81 -4.86
C CYS A 65 -6.68 11.59 -6.10
N THR A 66 -6.26 12.85 -5.94
CA THR A 66 -5.79 13.70 -7.05
C THR A 66 -4.55 13.12 -7.74
N ASP A 67 -3.57 12.59 -6.97
CA ASP A 67 -2.37 11.98 -7.56
C ASP A 67 -2.69 10.67 -8.30
N LEU A 68 -3.58 9.83 -7.75
CA LEU A 68 -4.00 8.60 -8.41
C LEU A 68 -4.82 8.88 -9.67
N ALA A 69 -5.78 9.80 -9.61
CA ALA A 69 -6.53 10.24 -10.78
C ALA A 69 -5.59 10.77 -11.87
N ALA A 70 -4.60 11.61 -11.51
CA ALA A 70 -3.61 12.11 -12.47
C ALA A 70 -2.70 11.02 -13.07
N ILE A 71 -2.51 9.87 -12.40
CA ILE A 71 -1.83 8.71 -12.99
C ILE A 71 -2.73 8.05 -14.03
N ILE A 72 -4.01 7.88 -13.70
CA ILE A 72 -5.00 7.19 -14.53
C ILE A 72 -5.33 8.04 -15.76
N ASP A 73 -5.75 9.27 -15.56
CA ASP A 73 -6.18 10.19 -16.62
C ASP A 73 -5.08 10.51 -17.65
N ASN A 74 -3.82 10.55 -17.19
CA ASN A 74 -2.69 10.81 -18.09
C ASN A 74 -1.98 9.53 -18.57
N GLU A 75 -2.56 8.36 -18.32
CA GLU A 75 -2.01 7.06 -18.74
C GLU A 75 -0.51 6.91 -18.40
N LYS A 76 -0.12 7.34 -17.18
CA LYS A 76 1.30 7.29 -16.77
C LYS A 76 1.80 5.87 -16.70
N VAL A 77 3.04 5.66 -17.13
CA VAL A 77 3.68 4.32 -17.21
C VAL A 77 5.04 4.30 -16.52
N GLY A 78 5.55 3.10 -16.30
CA GLY A 78 6.90 2.91 -15.75
C GLY A 78 7.03 3.45 -14.33
N THR A 79 8.06 4.25 -14.08
CA THR A 79 8.34 4.83 -12.77
C THR A 79 7.32 5.89 -12.32
N ASP A 80 6.68 6.55 -13.28
CA ASP A 80 5.70 7.61 -13.01
C ASP A 80 4.38 7.05 -12.46
N ALA A 81 4.11 5.76 -12.72
CA ALA A 81 2.98 5.01 -12.17
C ALA A 81 3.33 4.24 -10.88
N VAL A 82 4.51 4.45 -10.29
CA VAL A 82 4.90 3.75 -9.05
C VAL A 82 4.71 4.65 -7.83
N ARG A 83 4.11 4.09 -6.78
CA ARG A 83 3.93 4.78 -5.49
C ARG A 83 4.36 3.88 -4.33
N SER A 84 4.93 4.51 -3.31
CA SER A 84 5.18 3.87 -2.03
C SER A 84 3.93 3.91 -1.16
N ILE A 85 3.54 2.77 -0.61
CA ILE A 85 2.42 2.66 0.34
C ILE A 85 2.96 2.07 1.63
N VAL A 86 2.63 2.72 2.75
CA VAL A 86 2.91 2.24 4.10
C VAL A 86 1.63 1.71 4.71
N VAL A 87 1.71 0.52 5.24
CA VAL A 87 0.63 -0.10 6.02
C VAL A 87 1.02 -0.08 7.48
N VAL A 88 0.18 0.53 8.31
CA VAL A 88 0.39 0.68 9.76
C VAL A 88 -0.58 -0.25 10.49
N ASP A 89 -0.05 -1.04 11.41
CA ASP A 89 -0.85 -1.90 12.28
C ASP A 89 -1.02 -1.23 13.65
N PHE A 90 -2.15 -0.56 13.84
CA PHE A 90 -2.47 0.12 15.10
C PHE A 90 -2.69 -0.83 16.28
N THR A 91 -2.85 -2.13 16.02
CA THR A 91 -2.99 -3.13 17.09
C THR A 91 -1.64 -3.55 17.68
N LYS A 92 -0.54 -3.25 16.98
CA LYS A 92 0.82 -3.64 17.37
C LYS A 92 1.69 -2.42 17.63
N THR A 93 1.80 -2.06 18.91
CA THR A 93 2.70 -1.00 19.35
C THR A 93 4.15 -1.48 19.38
N ALA A 94 5.06 -0.58 18.99
CA ALA A 94 6.50 -0.72 19.16
C ALA A 94 6.97 0.19 20.31
N THR A 95 8.25 0.10 20.64
CA THR A 95 8.85 0.92 21.71
C THR A 95 8.69 2.42 21.42
N GLY A 96 8.36 3.20 22.45
CA GLY A 96 8.26 4.66 22.35
C GLY A 96 6.98 5.19 21.70
N GLY A 97 5.86 4.45 21.81
CA GLY A 97 4.55 4.90 21.30
C GLY A 97 4.44 4.88 19.76
N LYS A 98 5.35 4.19 19.09
CA LYS A 98 5.30 3.95 17.65
C LYS A 98 4.46 2.71 17.35
N TYR A 99 4.02 2.58 16.09
CA TYR A 99 3.30 1.41 15.60
C TYR A 99 4.16 0.60 14.66
N LYS A 100 3.96 -0.73 14.61
CA LYS A 100 4.59 -1.56 13.58
C LYS A 100 4.01 -1.21 12.23
N ALA A 101 4.90 -1.05 11.26
CA ALA A 101 4.53 -0.68 9.91
C ALA A 101 5.45 -1.36 8.89
N TYR A 102 4.99 -1.41 7.66
CA TYR A 102 5.85 -1.79 6.54
C TYR A 102 5.57 -0.92 5.33
N GLU A 103 6.61 -0.67 4.57
CA GLU A 103 6.57 0.01 3.28
C GLU A 103 6.75 -0.99 2.15
N ARG A 104 6.07 -0.74 1.04
CA ARG A 104 6.32 -1.40 -0.23
C ARG A 104 6.02 -0.46 -1.38
N LYS A 105 6.80 -0.56 -2.46
CA LYS A 105 6.52 0.13 -3.71
C LYS A 105 5.54 -0.67 -4.55
N TRP A 106 4.58 0.04 -5.13
CA TRP A 106 3.49 -0.52 -5.92
C TRP A 106 3.37 0.19 -7.25
N SER A 107 3.13 -0.57 -8.30
CA SER A 107 2.71 -0.04 -9.60
C SER A 107 1.20 0.13 -9.58
N VAL A 108 0.74 1.31 -9.92
CA VAL A 108 -0.69 1.60 -10.13
C VAL A 108 -1.10 1.04 -11.48
N VAL A 109 -2.09 0.18 -11.51
CA VAL A 109 -2.65 -0.43 -12.73
C VAL A 109 -4.14 -0.09 -12.75
N PRO A 110 -4.54 0.89 -13.58
CA PRO A 110 -5.94 1.24 -13.76
C PRO A 110 -6.77 0.07 -14.30
N ASP A 111 -8.03 0.01 -13.93
CA ASP A 111 -8.99 -0.95 -14.45
C ASP A 111 -10.18 -0.24 -15.09
N SER A 112 -10.91 0.56 -14.34
CA SER A 112 -12.04 1.30 -14.86
C SER A 112 -12.24 2.63 -14.13
N GLU A 113 -12.85 3.55 -14.84
CA GLU A 113 -13.32 4.84 -14.33
C GLU A 113 -14.71 5.12 -14.87
N GLY A 114 -15.49 5.90 -14.17
CA GLY A 114 -16.82 6.25 -14.65
C GLY A 114 -17.66 7.05 -13.67
N ASP A 115 -18.70 7.62 -14.24
CA ASP A 115 -19.70 8.36 -13.50
C ASP A 115 -20.66 7.37 -12.81
N GLY A 116 -20.56 7.30 -11.48
CA GLY A 116 -21.54 6.61 -10.64
C GLY A 116 -22.79 7.48 -10.43
N THR A 117 -23.76 6.94 -9.70
CA THR A 117 -25.00 7.68 -9.40
C THR A 117 -24.76 8.93 -8.56
N ASP A 118 -23.74 8.88 -7.69
CA ASP A 118 -23.48 9.90 -6.67
C ASP A 118 -22.07 10.51 -6.74
N ALA A 119 -21.12 9.82 -7.39
CA ALA A 119 -19.73 10.25 -7.50
C ALA A 119 -19.05 9.69 -8.75
N TYR A 120 -18.04 10.40 -9.25
CA TYR A 120 -17.12 9.82 -10.24
C TYR A 120 -16.17 8.86 -9.53
N THR A 121 -16.06 7.66 -10.04
CA THR A 121 -15.34 6.57 -9.37
C THR A 121 -14.16 6.08 -10.21
N TYR A 122 -13.10 5.70 -9.53
CA TYR A 122 -11.93 5.06 -10.10
C TYR A 122 -11.71 3.70 -9.48
N SER A 123 -11.28 2.73 -10.28
CA SER A 123 -10.88 1.41 -9.79
C SER A 123 -9.60 0.92 -10.44
N GLY A 124 -8.93 0.00 -9.75
CA GLY A 124 -7.72 -0.58 -10.26
C GLY A 124 -7.04 -1.51 -9.27
N SER A 125 -5.77 -1.75 -9.51
CA SER A 125 -4.94 -2.53 -8.61
C SER A 125 -3.55 -1.91 -8.42
N PHE A 126 -3.01 -2.10 -7.23
CA PHE A 126 -1.60 -1.87 -6.92
C PHE A 126 -0.88 -3.22 -7.02
N ASN A 127 0.06 -3.35 -7.94
CA ASN A 127 0.88 -4.55 -8.09
C ASN A 127 2.26 -4.32 -7.48
N SER A 128 2.75 -5.29 -6.70
CA SER A 128 4.02 -5.13 -5.98
C SER A 128 5.21 -4.92 -6.90
N LYS A 129 6.07 -3.96 -6.57
CA LYS A 129 7.29 -3.60 -7.31
C LYS A 129 8.57 -3.74 -6.48
N SER A 130 8.45 -3.99 -5.18
CA SER A 130 9.60 -4.18 -4.29
C SER A 130 9.31 -5.24 -3.23
N GLU A 131 10.34 -5.64 -2.53
CA GLU A 131 10.22 -6.37 -1.27
C GLU A 131 9.58 -5.49 -0.18
N ILE A 132 9.14 -6.13 0.90
CA ILE A 132 8.67 -5.44 2.10
C ILE A 132 9.87 -4.83 2.83
N VAL A 133 9.74 -3.56 3.18
CA VAL A 133 10.65 -2.87 4.10
C VAL A 133 9.92 -2.73 5.43
N TRP A 134 10.38 -3.45 6.43
CA TRP A 134 9.82 -3.37 7.79
C TRP A 134 10.30 -2.12 8.50
N GLY A 135 9.49 -1.62 9.42
CA GLY A 135 9.84 -0.43 10.19
C GLY A 135 8.76 -0.05 11.20
N THR A 136 8.88 1.17 11.66
CA THR A 136 7.95 1.76 12.62
C THR A 136 7.33 3.04 12.06
N ALA A 137 6.08 3.29 12.41
CA ALA A 137 5.39 4.53 12.08
C ALA A 137 5.13 5.35 13.34
N THR A 138 5.42 6.64 13.25
CA THR A 138 4.98 7.65 14.21
C THR A 138 3.82 8.40 13.59
N VAL A 139 2.74 8.51 14.35
CA VAL A 139 1.51 9.15 13.89
C VAL A 139 1.50 10.58 14.38
N ALA A 140 1.27 11.53 13.49
CA ALA A 140 1.03 12.93 13.86
C ALA A 140 -0.45 13.07 14.21
N THR A 141 -0.78 12.88 15.51
CA THR A 141 -2.16 13.02 15.98
C THR A 141 -2.54 14.50 16.03
N PRO A 142 -3.63 14.91 15.40
CA PRO A 142 -4.17 16.25 15.59
C PRO A 142 -4.49 16.50 17.06
N SER A 143 -4.36 17.74 17.51
CA SER A 143 -4.67 18.10 18.90
C SER A 143 -6.12 17.74 19.23
N GLY A 144 -6.33 16.75 20.11
CA GLY A 144 -7.65 16.24 20.50
C GLY A 144 -8.25 15.13 19.62
N GLY A 145 -7.48 14.58 18.65
CA GLY A 145 -7.90 13.44 17.83
C GLY A 145 -7.28 12.11 18.26
N ASP A 146 -7.85 11.01 17.78
CA ASP A 146 -7.30 9.67 17.93
C ASP A 146 -6.23 9.41 16.85
N ASN A 147 -5.30 8.48 17.13
CA ASN A 147 -4.26 8.11 16.14
C ASN A 147 -4.84 7.59 14.82
N GLU A 148 -6.03 7.01 14.87
CA GLU A 148 -6.74 6.51 13.69
C GLU A 148 -7.30 7.63 12.80
N THR A 149 -7.40 8.86 13.31
CA THR A 149 -7.83 10.05 12.57
C THR A 149 -6.68 10.93 12.07
N ALA A 150 -5.43 10.50 12.30
CA ALA A 150 -4.28 11.25 11.86
C ALA A 150 -4.16 11.28 10.33
N GLU A 151 -3.91 12.47 9.78
CA GLU A 151 -3.79 12.71 8.34
C GLU A 151 -2.42 12.29 7.79
N THR A 152 -1.40 12.32 8.64
CA THR A 152 -0.02 12.02 8.22
C THR A 152 0.68 11.11 9.19
N ILE A 153 1.56 10.28 8.65
CA ILE A 153 2.47 9.44 9.41
C ILE A 153 3.90 9.64 8.95
N THR A 154 4.82 9.42 9.87
CA THR A 154 6.26 9.38 9.57
C THR A 154 6.74 7.94 9.69
N PHE A 155 7.22 7.38 8.59
CA PHE A 155 7.78 6.02 8.55
C PHE A 155 9.28 6.06 8.74
N THR A 156 9.80 5.15 9.56
CA THR A 156 11.22 4.91 9.76
C THR A 156 11.49 3.44 9.51
N ALA A 157 12.29 3.14 8.49
CA ALA A 157 12.71 1.78 8.20
C ALA A 157 13.59 1.23 9.33
N ASP A 158 13.43 -0.04 9.64
CA ASP A 158 14.38 -0.73 10.52
C ASP A 158 15.74 -0.79 9.81
N SER A 159 16.80 -0.43 10.52
CA SER A 159 18.17 -0.63 10.02
C SER A 159 18.35 -2.15 9.91
N GLY A 160 18.43 -2.66 8.67
CA GLY A 160 18.58 -4.08 8.42
C GLY A 160 19.79 -4.66 9.17
N GLU A 161 19.53 -5.79 9.84
CA GLU A 161 20.61 -6.68 10.26
C GLU A 161 21.25 -7.35 9.04
#